data_8bfd6cd801b30bc47688a47f6703ff40
#
_entry.id   8bfd6cd801b30bc47688a47f6703ff40
#
_cell.length_a   1.000
_cell.length_b   1.000
_cell.length_c   1.000
_cell.angle_alpha   90.00
_cell.angle_beta   90.00
_cell.angle_gamma   90.00
#
_symmetry.space_group_name_H-M   'P 1'
#
loop_
_entity.id
_entity.type
_entity.pdbx_description
1 polymer ?
#
loop_
_entity_poly.entity_id
_entity_poly.type
_entity_poly.pdbx_seq_one_letter_code
_entity_poly.pdbx_strand_id
1 'polypeptide(L)'
;MRLKKRNALYISALLVVCACVFCLWFGGLNAQPQLMTNKNRLRETFISLVQIDSGSENEEMIGEFVAREMKSLTEDVTIDEAWRKIGGKAGNVIARVPGNIQSQPLLLNAHLDTVMPTVGIKIVEDGEIIRTDGRTILGADDKAGVAIIIEVLKTLRERNLKHPPIEVVFTVREEKGLLGAKALDMKKLKAKYGLVVDGMDDPSVIITRMPSHETFEVIIKGKAAHASLEPEKGINAIVVASRAIAKLNWGRIDEETTCNVGTINGGKAINVVADTCTVKGEIRSHDVKKLETMKELIAKTFDDEAKAVGASAKVTFERLYRGFTTPHNSPIVLAAVKALTEMGLQPQLKGIEAGSDANVFSEHKIECIVLPTGASNIHTRNEFVDMHKMHMCAELLIRTILNFAVLHQ
;
A
#
# COMPACT_ATOMS: atom_id res chain seq x y z
N MET A 1 -52.26 39.93 44.38
CA MET A 1 -51.40 40.42 43.24
C MET A 1 -49.89 40.33 43.53
N ARG A 2 -49.40 40.14 44.73
CA ARG A 2 -47.95 40.05 45.03
C ARG A 2 -47.30 38.66 44.83
N LEU A 3 -48.07 37.54 44.83
CA LEU A 3 -47.52 36.18 44.63
C LEU A 3 -47.22 35.83 43.15
N LYS A 4 -47.97 36.40 42.18
CA LYS A 4 -47.73 36.12 40.76
C LYS A 4 -46.42 36.75 40.20
N LYS A 5 -45.93 37.86 40.80
CA LYS A 5 -44.68 38.50 40.34
C LYS A 5 -43.41 37.78 40.83
N ARG A 6 -43.45 37.06 41.97
CA ARG A 6 -42.28 36.32 42.46
C ARG A 6 -42.01 35.04 41.62
N ASN A 7 -43.06 34.32 41.19
CA ASN A 7 -42.89 33.10 40.36
C ASN A 7 -42.39 33.41 38.94
N ALA A 8 -42.74 34.58 38.38
CA ALA A 8 -42.21 34.99 37.06
C ALA A 8 -40.71 35.30 37.11
N LEU A 9 -40.19 35.85 38.23
CA LEU A 9 -38.77 36.16 38.38
C LEU A 9 -37.92 34.88 38.54
N TYR A 10 -38.45 33.84 39.25
CA TYR A 10 -37.74 32.55 39.42
C TYR A 10 -37.71 31.72 38.14
N ILE A 11 -38.77 31.75 37.31
CA ILE A 11 -38.83 31.07 36.02
C ILE A 11 -37.87 31.73 35.04
N SER A 12 -37.76 33.07 35.01
CA SER A 12 -36.81 33.79 34.16
C SER A 12 -35.36 33.57 34.60
N ALA A 13 -35.08 33.47 35.88
CA ALA A 13 -33.73 33.18 36.40
C ALA A 13 -33.33 31.72 36.11
N LEU A 14 -34.26 30.76 36.17
CA LEU A 14 -33.99 29.34 35.89
C LEU A 14 -33.74 29.13 34.39
N LEU A 15 -34.50 29.84 33.51
CA LEU A 15 -34.28 29.79 32.03
C LEU A 15 -32.96 30.43 31.61
N VAL A 16 -32.51 31.49 32.26
CA VAL A 16 -31.20 32.10 32.01
C VAL A 16 -30.05 31.20 32.46
N VAL A 17 -30.18 30.56 33.62
CA VAL A 17 -29.17 29.61 34.13
C VAL A 17 -29.12 28.35 33.25
N CYS A 18 -30.26 27.80 32.81
CA CYS A 18 -30.29 26.69 31.87
C CYS A 18 -29.72 27.08 30.50
N ALA A 19 -29.99 28.27 29.98
CA ALA A 19 -29.40 28.75 28.72
C ALA A 19 -27.89 28.96 28.86
N CYS A 20 -27.39 29.49 29.98
CA CYS A 20 -25.95 29.65 30.24
C CYS A 20 -25.25 28.29 30.42
N VAL A 21 -25.87 27.33 31.10
CA VAL A 21 -25.33 25.97 31.26
C VAL A 21 -25.37 25.21 29.90
N PHE A 22 -26.42 25.40 29.11
CA PHE A 22 -26.52 24.83 27.74
C PHE A 22 -25.49 25.46 26.81
N CYS A 23 -25.26 26.78 26.86
CA CYS A 23 -24.21 27.47 26.11
C CYS A 23 -22.79 27.08 26.57
N LEU A 24 -22.57 26.83 27.87
CA LEU A 24 -21.29 26.34 28.40
C LEU A 24 -21.04 24.86 28.04
N TRP A 25 -22.11 24.06 27.85
CA TRP A 25 -21.99 22.66 27.45
C TRP A 25 -21.87 22.48 25.92
N PHE A 26 -22.41 23.40 25.12
CA PHE A 26 -22.32 23.39 23.65
C PHE A 26 -21.33 24.40 23.07
N GLY A 27 -20.82 25.36 23.87
CA GLY A 27 -19.82 26.34 23.46
C GLY A 27 -18.38 25.83 23.49
N GLY A 28 -18.15 24.59 23.89
CA GLY A 28 -16.83 23.94 23.96
C GLY A 28 -16.49 23.06 22.77
N LEU A 29 -17.15 23.21 21.61
CA LEU A 29 -16.99 22.29 20.50
C LEU A 29 -16.78 23.00 19.18
N ASN A 30 -15.61 22.86 18.68
CA ASN A 30 -15.08 22.97 17.32
C ASN A 30 -13.91 23.95 17.17
N ALA A 31 -12.98 23.97 18.13
CA ALA A 31 -11.62 24.28 17.73
C ALA A 31 -11.14 23.07 16.92
N GLN A 32 -11.05 23.20 15.59
CA GLN A 32 -10.37 22.20 14.77
C GLN A 32 -9.02 21.90 15.42
N PRO A 33 -8.63 20.63 15.57
CA PRO A 33 -7.36 20.30 16.20
C PRO A 33 -6.26 21.03 15.43
N GLN A 34 -5.44 21.81 16.15
CA GLN A 34 -4.35 22.55 15.54
C GLN A 34 -3.43 21.57 14.81
N LEU A 35 -3.28 21.77 13.49
CA LEU A 35 -2.41 20.96 12.66
C LEU A 35 -0.94 21.18 13.06
N MET A 36 -0.17 20.12 13.12
CA MET A 36 1.23 20.15 13.59
C MET A 36 2.21 20.31 12.44
N THR A 37 1.93 19.65 11.32
CA THR A 37 2.80 19.55 10.15
C THR A 37 2.71 20.80 9.26
N ASN A 38 3.75 21.03 8.45
CA ASN A 38 3.81 22.20 7.56
C ASN A 38 3.36 21.81 6.14
N LYS A 39 2.14 22.22 5.78
CA LYS A 39 1.53 21.90 4.47
C LYS A 39 2.36 22.41 3.28
N ASN A 40 2.95 23.61 3.38
CA ASN A 40 3.73 24.18 2.28
C ASN A 40 5.01 23.38 2.05
N ARG A 41 5.74 23.04 3.12
CA ARG A 41 6.94 22.21 3.04
C ARG A 41 6.63 20.80 2.54
N LEU A 42 5.54 20.19 3.00
CA LEU A 42 5.05 18.90 2.50
C LEU A 42 4.83 18.96 0.98
N ARG A 43 4.14 20.00 0.50
CA ARG A 43 3.90 20.21 -0.93
C ARG A 43 5.21 20.40 -1.72
N GLU A 44 6.12 21.24 -1.24
CA GLU A 44 7.41 21.49 -1.89
C GLU A 44 8.25 20.22 -1.98
N THR A 45 8.30 19.42 -0.89
CA THR A 45 9.00 18.14 -0.86
C THR A 45 8.37 17.16 -1.86
N PHE A 46 7.04 17.05 -1.88
CA PHE A 46 6.32 16.18 -2.81
C PHE A 46 6.60 16.57 -4.28
N ILE A 47 6.50 17.84 -4.64
CA ILE A 47 6.80 18.31 -6.00
C ILE A 47 8.24 18.00 -6.39
N SER A 48 9.20 18.20 -5.48
CA SER A 48 10.61 17.87 -5.73
C SER A 48 10.82 16.39 -6.00
N LEU A 49 10.15 15.52 -5.26
CA LEU A 49 10.19 14.06 -5.45
C LEU A 49 9.57 13.65 -6.79
N VAL A 50 8.40 14.20 -7.12
CA VAL A 50 7.68 13.88 -8.37
C VAL A 50 8.49 14.24 -9.61
N GLN A 51 9.29 15.30 -9.56
CA GLN A 51 10.15 15.74 -10.67
C GLN A 51 11.34 14.79 -10.93
N ILE A 52 11.67 13.91 -9.99
CA ILE A 52 12.72 12.90 -10.16
C ILE A 52 12.10 11.67 -10.82
N ASP A 53 12.59 11.30 -12.00
CA ASP A 53 12.22 10.02 -12.62
C ASP A 53 12.75 8.86 -11.79
N SER A 54 11.85 7.98 -11.38
CA SER A 54 12.16 6.83 -10.52
C SER A 54 11.35 5.59 -10.91
N GLY A 55 11.14 5.38 -12.22
CA GLY A 55 10.56 4.10 -12.65
C GLY A 55 11.36 2.93 -12.08
N SER A 56 10.68 1.82 -11.73
CA SER A 56 11.35 0.64 -11.15
C SER A 56 12.62 0.27 -11.95
N GLU A 57 13.73 0.06 -11.26
CA GLU A 57 15.10 -0.16 -11.76
C GLU A 57 15.95 1.12 -11.98
N ASN A 58 15.37 2.33 -11.82
CA ASN A 58 16.04 3.62 -12.01
C ASN A 58 15.90 4.55 -10.79
N GLU A 59 15.94 3.99 -9.57
CA GLU A 59 15.67 4.71 -8.31
C GLU A 59 16.93 5.41 -7.73
N GLU A 60 18.08 5.40 -8.40
CA GLU A 60 19.34 5.97 -7.88
C GLU A 60 19.17 7.44 -7.47
N MET A 61 18.65 8.28 -8.35
CA MET A 61 18.54 9.72 -8.10
C MET A 61 17.58 10.07 -6.95
N ILE A 62 16.44 9.36 -6.88
CA ILE A 62 15.49 9.58 -5.78
C ILE A 62 16.04 9.03 -4.47
N GLY A 63 16.75 7.89 -4.49
CA GLY A 63 17.43 7.33 -3.33
C GLY A 63 18.49 8.28 -2.76
N GLU A 64 19.30 8.90 -3.62
CA GLU A 64 20.28 9.93 -3.20
C GLU A 64 19.60 11.18 -2.65
N PHE A 65 18.49 11.64 -3.27
CA PHE A 65 17.73 12.78 -2.79
C PHE A 65 17.20 12.50 -1.37
N VAL A 66 16.53 11.36 -1.18
CA VAL A 66 15.94 10.98 0.10
C VAL A 66 17.01 10.76 1.16
N ALA A 67 18.12 10.13 0.80
CA ALA A 67 19.25 9.96 1.72
C ALA A 67 19.83 11.32 2.21
N ARG A 68 19.90 12.34 1.34
CA ARG A 68 20.29 13.70 1.74
C ARG A 68 19.28 14.35 2.69
N GLU A 69 17.98 14.21 2.39
CA GLU A 69 16.93 14.70 3.28
C GLU A 69 17.04 14.04 4.66
N MET A 70 17.23 12.72 4.71
CA MET A 70 17.37 11.98 5.97
C MET A 70 18.66 12.34 6.72
N LYS A 71 19.78 12.61 6.03
CA LYS A 71 21.03 13.09 6.66
C LYS A 71 20.88 14.44 7.34
N SER A 72 19.90 15.24 6.94
CA SER A 72 19.57 16.46 7.66
C SER A 72 18.94 16.20 9.04
N LEU A 73 18.44 14.98 9.30
CA LEU A 73 17.69 14.59 10.50
C LEU A 73 18.51 13.68 11.42
N THR A 74 19.36 12.84 10.86
CA THR A 74 20.19 11.87 11.59
C THR A 74 21.48 11.57 10.83
N GLU A 75 22.54 11.21 11.54
CA GLU A 75 23.80 10.76 10.92
C GLU A 75 23.74 9.27 10.49
N ASP A 76 22.84 8.47 11.09
CA ASP A 76 22.69 7.03 10.78
C ASP A 76 21.78 6.83 9.56
N VAL A 77 22.34 7.10 8.38
CA VAL A 77 21.70 6.91 7.08
C VAL A 77 22.57 6.05 6.18
N THR A 78 22.01 4.97 5.67
CA THR A 78 22.70 4.03 4.76
C THR A 78 21.83 3.73 3.55
N ILE A 79 22.46 3.50 2.40
CA ILE A 79 21.84 2.88 1.24
C ILE A 79 22.39 1.46 1.18
N ASP A 80 21.50 0.46 1.21
CA ASP A 80 21.90 -0.94 1.18
C ASP A 80 22.30 -1.40 -0.24
N GLU A 81 22.71 -2.66 -0.37
CA GLU A 81 23.10 -3.25 -1.64
C GLU A 81 22.01 -4.16 -2.22
N ALA A 82 20.71 -3.82 -2.02
CA ALA A 82 19.60 -4.62 -2.52
C ALA A 82 19.72 -4.95 -4.01
N TRP A 83 20.20 -3.99 -4.81
CA TRP A 83 20.43 -4.15 -6.24
C TRP A 83 21.27 -5.39 -6.61
N ARG A 84 22.18 -5.84 -5.75
CA ARG A 84 22.99 -7.06 -5.99
C ARG A 84 22.14 -8.33 -5.99
N LYS A 85 21.04 -8.33 -5.27
CA LYS A 85 20.14 -9.49 -5.13
C LYS A 85 18.99 -9.44 -6.13
N ILE A 86 18.46 -8.23 -6.40
CA ILE A 86 17.22 -8.05 -7.16
C ILE A 86 17.44 -7.45 -8.55
N GLY A 87 18.66 -7.05 -8.88
CA GLY A 87 18.97 -6.28 -10.09
C GLY A 87 18.60 -4.79 -9.91
N GLY A 88 18.67 -4.01 -11.00
CA GLY A 88 18.55 -2.56 -10.94
C GLY A 88 19.86 -1.90 -10.55
N LYS A 89 19.82 -0.65 -10.06
CA LYS A 89 21.00 0.15 -9.75
C LYS A 89 20.98 0.75 -8.35
N ALA A 90 19.83 0.75 -7.69
CA ALA A 90 19.63 1.37 -6.38
C ALA A 90 19.43 0.35 -5.26
N GLY A 91 19.77 0.75 -4.04
CA GLY A 91 19.44 0.05 -2.81
C GLY A 91 18.37 0.77 -2.00
N ASN A 92 17.84 0.09 -0.98
CA ASN A 92 16.92 0.70 -0.03
C ASN A 92 17.64 1.77 0.78
N VAL A 93 16.98 2.88 1.06
CA VAL A 93 17.48 3.92 1.95
C VAL A 93 17.00 3.62 3.36
N ILE A 94 17.94 3.42 4.28
CA ILE A 94 17.66 3.08 5.67
C ILE A 94 18.18 4.20 6.56
N ALA A 95 17.32 4.74 7.43
CA ALA A 95 17.72 5.75 8.40
C ALA A 95 17.23 5.39 9.80
N ARG A 96 18.01 5.74 10.82
CA ARG A 96 17.62 5.57 12.22
C ARG A 96 17.63 6.92 12.91
N VAL A 97 16.42 7.35 13.29
CA VAL A 97 16.22 8.61 14.02
C VAL A 97 16.13 8.28 15.50
N PRO A 98 17.05 8.80 16.33
CA PRO A 98 17.04 8.57 17.77
C PRO A 98 15.72 9.09 18.38
N GLY A 99 15.09 8.30 19.23
CA GLY A 99 13.97 8.75 20.04
C GLY A 99 14.43 9.60 21.23
N ASN A 100 13.53 10.37 21.78
CA ASN A 100 13.74 11.15 23.01
C ASN A 100 12.97 10.58 24.22
N ILE A 101 12.39 9.38 24.05
CA ILE A 101 11.82 8.55 25.12
C ILE A 101 12.36 7.12 25.01
N GLN A 102 12.38 6.38 26.11
CA GLN A 102 12.65 4.95 26.11
C GLN A 102 11.39 4.20 25.70
N SER A 103 11.40 3.60 24.51
CA SER A 103 10.30 2.82 23.97
C SER A 103 10.80 1.85 22.91
N GLN A 104 9.96 0.91 22.48
CA GLN A 104 10.22 0.06 21.33
C GLN A 104 10.38 0.92 20.07
N PRO A 105 11.35 0.63 19.19
CA PRO A 105 11.47 1.29 17.90
C PRO A 105 10.20 1.09 17.06
N LEU A 106 9.86 2.09 16.25
CA LEU A 106 8.77 2.07 15.30
C LEU A 106 9.34 2.12 13.88
N LEU A 107 8.89 1.23 13.01
CA LEU A 107 9.23 1.24 11.58
C LEU A 107 8.31 2.23 10.84
N LEU A 108 8.89 3.08 10.00
CA LEU A 108 8.19 3.83 8.96
C LEU A 108 8.69 3.37 7.59
N ASN A 109 7.78 3.17 6.65
CA ASN A 109 8.14 2.75 5.30
C ASN A 109 7.27 3.44 4.26
N ALA A 110 7.88 3.68 3.09
CA ALA A 110 7.30 4.09 1.83
C ALA A 110 8.21 3.59 0.71
N HIS A 111 7.74 3.48 -0.52
CA HIS A 111 8.59 3.05 -1.63
C HIS A 111 9.01 4.20 -2.55
N LEU A 112 10.15 4.03 -3.24
CA LEU A 112 10.79 5.05 -4.07
C LEU A 112 10.45 4.91 -5.55
N ASP A 113 10.20 3.69 -6.01
CA ASP A 113 9.91 3.43 -7.39
C ASP A 113 8.45 3.75 -7.74
N THR A 114 8.20 3.90 -9.03
CA THR A 114 6.86 4.13 -9.58
C THR A 114 6.65 3.26 -10.81
N VAL A 115 5.38 3.00 -11.16
CA VAL A 115 5.06 2.48 -12.49
C VAL A 115 5.37 3.52 -13.56
N MET A 116 5.36 3.13 -14.84
CA MET A 116 5.72 3.98 -15.98
C MET A 116 4.47 4.39 -16.78
N PRO A 117 4.49 5.49 -17.53
CA PRO A 117 5.63 6.38 -17.81
C PRO A 117 5.73 7.59 -16.87
N THR A 118 6.96 7.98 -16.49
CA THR A 118 7.25 9.16 -15.66
C THR A 118 8.17 10.17 -16.36
N VAL A 119 8.87 9.78 -17.41
CA VAL A 119 9.84 10.65 -18.10
C VAL A 119 9.18 11.89 -18.71
N GLY A 120 9.71 13.07 -18.38
CA GLY A 120 9.23 14.35 -18.91
C GLY A 120 7.93 14.83 -18.26
N ILE A 121 7.73 14.48 -17.02
CA ILE A 121 6.56 14.90 -16.23
C ILE A 121 6.33 16.41 -16.29
N LYS A 122 5.08 16.80 -16.50
CA LYS A 122 4.63 18.19 -16.40
C LYS A 122 3.53 18.28 -15.34
N ILE A 123 3.88 18.92 -14.23
CA ILE A 123 2.98 19.12 -13.12
C ILE A 123 1.96 20.20 -13.47
N VAL A 124 0.72 19.93 -13.16
CA VAL A 124 -0.42 20.84 -13.24
C VAL A 124 -1.02 20.95 -11.85
N GLU A 125 -1.14 22.16 -11.36
CA GLU A 125 -1.75 22.48 -10.08
C GLU A 125 -3.09 23.17 -10.31
N ASP A 126 -4.14 22.62 -9.69
CA ASP A 126 -5.50 23.12 -9.78
C ASP A 126 -6.09 23.19 -8.35
N GLY A 127 -5.86 24.32 -7.69
CA GLY A 127 -6.18 24.50 -6.27
C GLY A 127 -5.40 23.55 -5.39
N GLU A 128 -6.09 22.65 -4.72
CA GLU A 128 -5.47 21.61 -3.87
C GLU A 128 -5.05 20.36 -4.64
N ILE A 129 -5.42 20.24 -5.90
CA ILE A 129 -5.13 19.06 -6.72
C ILE A 129 -3.80 19.23 -7.46
N ILE A 130 -2.90 18.28 -7.28
CA ILE A 130 -1.67 18.16 -8.06
C ILE A 130 -1.81 16.93 -8.96
N ARG A 131 -1.62 17.11 -10.26
CA ARG A 131 -1.72 16.09 -11.29
C ARG A 131 -0.71 16.33 -12.41
N THR A 132 -0.69 15.51 -13.41
CA THR A 132 0.08 15.76 -14.65
C THR A 132 -0.79 16.33 -15.76
N ASP A 133 -0.17 16.64 -16.89
CA ASP A 133 -0.87 17.01 -18.14
C ASP A 133 -1.49 15.78 -18.87
N GLY A 134 -1.49 14.61 -18.25
CA GLY A 134 -2.09 13.36 -18.75
C GLY A 134 -1.18 12.55 -19.69
N ARG A 135 0.05 12.99 -19.97
CA ARG A 135 1.02 12.23 -20.77
C ARG A 135 1.80 11.20 -19.97
N THR A 136 2.00 11.48 -18.68
CA THR A 136 2.68 10.60 -17.74
C THR A 136 1.74 10.31 -16.56
N ILE A 137 2.09 9.31 -15.75
CA ILE A 137 1.55 9.19 -14.39
C ILE A 137 2.15 10.32 -13.54
N LEU A 138 1.60 10.57 -12.36
CA LEU A 138 2.15 11.51 -11.38
C LEU A 138 3.28 10.87 -10.56
N GLY A 139 3.14 9.58 -10.23
CA GLY A 139 4.04 8.88 -9.31
C GLY A 139 3.80 9.30 -7.87
N ALA A 140 2.56 9.65 -7.53
CA ALA A 140 2.14 9.93 -6.17
C ALA A 140 2.21 8.66 -5.31
N ASP A 141 1.97 7.55 -5.91
CA ASP A 141 2.27 6.21 -5.44
C ASP A 141 3.76 5.88 -5.73
N ASP A 142 4.72 5.91 -4.74
CA ASP A 142 4.44 6.29 -3.34
C ASP A 142 5.29 7.50 -2.87
N LYS A 143 5.58 8.44 -3.79
CA LYS A 143 6.29 9.68 -3.44
C LYS A 143 5.52 10.55 -2.44
N ALA A 144 4.20 10.36 -2.34
CA ALA A 144 3.38 11.02 -1.33
C ALA A 144 3.72 10.47 0.07
N GLY A 145 3.81 9.16 0.23
CA GLY A 145 4.25 8.54 1.49
C GLY A 145 5.67 8.95 1.89
N VAL A 146 6.59 8.98 0.93
CA VAL A 146 7.96 9.49 1.16
C VAL A 146 7.94 10.92 1.70
N ALA A 147 7.17 11.84 1.05
CA ALA A 147 7.08 13.24 1.47
C ALA A 147 6.43 13.38 2.86
N ILE A 148 5.38 12.60 3.14
CA ILE A 148 4.70 12.56 4.44
C ILE A 148 5.68 12.16 5.55
N ILE A 149 6.45 11.09 5.36
CA ILE A 149 7.43 10.62 6.35
C ILE A 149 8.49 11.70 6.61
N ILE A 150 9.05 12.31 5.56
CA ILE A 150 10.06 13.38 5.70
C ILE A 150 9.49 14.57 6.47
N GLU A 151 8.27 15.03 6.14
CA GLU A 151 7.61 16.16 6.81
C GLU A 151 7.37 15.87 8.29
N VAL A 152 6.87 14.67 8.61
CA VAL A 152 6.60 14.25 9.99
C VAL A 152 7.87 14.23 10.82
N LEU A 153 8.96 13.66 10.31
CA LEU A 153 10.24 13.62 11.01
C LEU A 153 10.83 15.01 11.25
N LYS A 154 10.73 15.92 10.26
CA LYS A 154 11.13 17.32 10.42
C LYS A 154 10.30 17.99 11.53
N THR A 155 8.99 17.78 11.52
CA THR A 155 8.09 18.35 12.54
C THR A 155 8.36 17.81 13.94
N LEU A 156 8.58 16.49 14.09
CA LEU A 156 8.94 15.88 15.39
C LEU A 156 10.18 16.54 15.99
N ARG A 157 11.21 16.75 15.16
CA ARG A 157 12.46 17.40 15.57
C ARG A 157 12.27 18.87 15.89
N GLU A 158 11.66 19.65 14.99
CA GLU A 158 11.51 21.11 15.14
C GLU A 158 10.69 21.49 16.36
N ARG A 159 9.65 20.69 16.67
CA ARG A 159 8.77 20.91 17.82
C ARG A 159 9.23 20.16 19.07
N ASN A 160 10.35 19.42 18.99
CA ASN A 160 10.87 18.60 20.09
C ASN A 160 9.79 17.70 20.72
N LEU A 161 8.96 17.07 19.87
CA LEU A 161 7.88 16.20 20.32
C LEU A 161 8.43 14.88 20.84
N LYS A 162 7.79 14.31 21.87
CA LYS A 162 8.21 13.03 22.44
C LYS A 162 7.85 11.88 21.51
N HIS A 163 8.85 11.12 21.08
CA HIS A 163 8.66 9.99 20.17
C HIS A 163 9.64 8.85 20.47
N PRO A 164 9.28 7.59 20.14
CA PRO A 164 10.19 6.44 20.24
C PRO A 164 11.35 6.57 19.23
N PRO A 165 12.39 5.73 19.31
CA PRO A 165 13.32 5.55 18.20
C PRO A 165 12.53 5.16 16.92
N ILE A 166 12.93 5.72 15.77
CA ILE A 166 12.25 5.46 14.50
C ILE A 166 13.27 4.85 13.52
N GLU A 167 12.92 3.71 12.96
CA GLU A 167 13.62 3.07 11.86
C GLU A 167 12.85 3.39 10.58
N VAL A 168 13.48 4.11 9.65
CA VAL A 168 12.86 4.47 8.37
C VAL A 168 13.47 3.61 7.28
N VAL A 169 12.64 3.00 6.46
CA VAL A 169 13.07 2.24 5.30
C VAL A 169 12.30 2.76 4.08
N PHE A 170 13.01 3.34 3.13
CA PHE A 170 12.48 3.64 1.82
C PHE A 170 12.95 2.57 0.85
N THR A 171 12.02 1.83 0.31
CA THR A 171 12.29 0.64 -0.51
C THR A 171 12.37 0.95 -1.99
N VAL A 172 13.06 0.11 -2.74
CA VAL A 172 13.14 0.14 -4.19
C VAL A 172 12.36 -1.04 -4.77
N ARG A 173 11.88 -0.92 -6.02
CA ARG A 173 11.23 -2.01 -6.78
C ARG A 173 10.07 -2.68 -6.01
N GLU A 174 9.28 -1.91 -5.30
CA GLU A 174 8.04 -2.37 -4.69
C GLU A 174 7.07 -2.86 -5.75
N GLU A 175 6.86 -2.07 -6.80
CA GLU A 175 5.99 -2.27 -7.96
C GLU A 175 6.35 -3.52 -8.82
N LYS A 176 7.51 -4.11 -8.54
CA LYS A 176 7.97 -5.37 -9.17
C LYS A 176 7.82 -6.57 -8.23
N GLY A 177 6.93 -6.46 -7.24
CA GLY A 177 6.60 -7.52 -6.30
C GLY A 177 7.38 -7.47 -5.00
N LEU A 178 7.51 -6.27 -4.40
CA LEU A 178 8.08 -6.02 -3.08
C LEU A 178 9.57 -6.40 -2.99
N LEU A 179 10.30 -6.24 -4.11
CA LEU A 179 11.66 -6.79 -4.21
C LEU A 179 12.64 -6.13 -3.24
N GLY A 180 12.54 -4.82 -3.04
CA GLY A 180 13.39 -4.08 -2.11
C GLY A 180 13.21 -4.54 -0.68
N ALA A 181 11.98 -4.65 -0.21
CA ALA A 181 11.67 -5.16 1.12
C ALA A 181 12.16 -6.61 1.30
N LYS A 182 11.99 -7.48 0.30
CA LYS A 182 12.49 -8.86 0.32
C LYS A 182 14.02 -8.95 0.37
N ALA A 183 14.71 -8.00 -0.24
CA ALA A 183 16.17 -7.97 -0.25
C ALA A 183 16.78 -7.44 1.06
N LEU A 184 15.98 -6.73 1.87
CA LEU A 184 16.42 -6.10 3.12
C LEU A 184 16.91 -7.14 4.12
N ASP A 185 17.97 -6.80 4.86
CA ASP A 185 18.41 -7.59 5.99
C ASP A 185 17.54 -7.27 7.23
N MET A 186 16.44 -7.99 7.36
CA MET A 186 15.45 -7.82 8.44
C MET A 186 16.06 -7.95 9.85
N LYS A 187 17.21 -8.62 10.00
CA LYS A 187 17.91 -8.73 11.30
C LYS A 187 18.46 -7.40 11.80
N LYS A 188 18.61 -6.42 10.93
CA LYS A 188 19.05 -5.07 11.25
C LYS A 188 17.93 -4.17 11.77
N LEU A 189 16.67 -4.57 11.63
CA LEU A 189 15.51 -3.89 12.18
C LEU A 189 15.21 -4.41 13.58
N LYS A 190 14.91 -3.50 14.49
CA LYS A 190 14.55 -3.79 15.89
C LYS A 190 13.07 -3.52 16.14
N ALA A 191 12.39 -2.82 15.25
CA ALA A 191 10.99 -2.49 15.33
C ALA A 191 10.13 -3.77 15.35
N LYS A 192 9.09 -3.76 16.16
CA LYS A 192 8.04 -4.80 16.20
C LYS A 192 6.72 -4.32 15.63
N TYR A 193 6.60 -3.02 15.41
CA TYR A 193 5.43 -2.37 14.85
C TYR A 193 5.85 -1.48 13.69
N GLY A 194 5.03 -1.44 12.63
CA GLY A 194 5.33 -0.70 11.42
C GLY A 194 4.13 0.12 10.93
N LEU A 195 4.43 1.30 10.43
CA LEU A 195 3.53 2.19 9.70
C LEU A 195 4.04 2.28 8.27
N VAL A 196 3.37 1.60 7.36
CA VAL A 196 3.63 1.69 5.92
C VAL A 196 2.73 2.80 5.37
N VAL A 197 3.32 3.84 4.78
CA VAL A 197 2.59 5.01 4.30
C VAL A 197 2.44 4.88 2.79
N ASP A 198 1.57 3.97 2.37
CA ASP A 198 1.40 3.51 0.99
C ASP A 198 -0.07 3.11 0.74
N GLY A 199 -1.00 3.86 1.37
CA GLY A 199 -2.42 3.59 1.27
C GLY A 199 -3.12 4.51 0.29
N MET A 200 -4.44 4.43 0.30
CA MET A 200 -5.32 5.14 -0.63
C MET A 200 -5.55 6.60 -0.23
N ASP A 201 -6.55 7.23 -0.84
CA ASP A 201 -6.79 8.67 -0.75
C ASP A 201 -7.59 9.14 0.48
N ASP A 202 -8.34 8.23 1.13
CA ASP A 202 -9.21 8.58 2.27
C ASP A 202 -8.42 8.61 3.58
N PRO A 203 -8.20 9.78 4.21
CA PRO A 203 -7.45 9.90 5.45
C PRO A 203 -8.04 9.13 6.63
N SER A 204 -9.31 8.71 6.58
CA SER A 204 -9.98 7.96 7.65
C SER A 204 -9.75 6.45 7.60
N VAL A 205 -9.15 5.94 6.52
CA VAL A 205 -8.95 4.51 6.29
C VAL A 205 -7.60 4.04 6.82
N ILE A 206 -7.63 3.01 7.65
CA ILE A 206 -6.46 2.25 8.12
C ILE A 206 -6.57 0.85 7.54
N ILE A 207 -5.58 0.42 6.76
CA ILE A 207 -5.54 -0.93 6.22
C ILE A 207 -4.87 -1.84 7.24
N THR A 208 -5.60 -2.85 7.70
CA THR A 208 -5.16 -3.81 8.72
C THR A 208 -5.03 -5.23 8.16
N ARG A 209 -5.41 -5.44 6.89
CA ARG A 209 -5.43 -6.76 6.27
C ARG A 209 -5.13 -6.67 4.78
N MET A 210 -4.18 -7.50 4.31
CA MET A 210 -3.85 -7.66 2.90
C MET A 210 -3.73 -9.14 2.52
N PRO A 211 -4.00 -9.54 1.26
CA PRO A 211 -4.02 -10.94 0.83
C PRO A 211 -2.62 -11.52 0.63
N SER A 212 -2.55 -12.84 0.57
CA SER A 212 -1.44 -13.54 -0.09
C SER A 212 -1.59 -13.42 -1.60
N HIS A 213 -0.46 -13.39 -2.31
CA HIS A 213 -0.41 -13.32 -3.76
C HIS A 213 0.47 -14.44 -4.32
N GLU A 214 -0.09 -15.25 -5.20
CA GLU A 214 0.63 -16.24 -5.98
C GLU A 214 0.41 -16.04 -7.47
N THR A 215 1.45 -16.23 -8.25
CA THR A 215 1.36 -16.35 -9.69
C THR A 215 1.37 -17.83 -10.08
N PHE A 216 0.82 -18.14 -11.24
CA PHE A 216 0.91 -19.47 -11.83
C PHE A 216 1.31 -19.40 -13.29
N GLU A 217 2.04 -20.43 -13.71
CA GLU A 217 2.35 -20.70 -15.10
C GLU A 217 1.95 -22.15 -15.45
N VAL A 218 1.17 -22.30 -16.52
CA VAL A 218 0.79 -23.59 -17.09
C VAL A 218 1.42 -23.74 -18.44
N ILE A 219 2.22 -24.78 -18.65
CA ILE A 219 2.80 -25.15 -19.95
C ILE A 219 2.12 -26.42 -20.41
N ILE A 220 1.36 -26.32 -21.50
CA ILE A 220 0.68 -27.45 -22.15
C ILE A 220 1.52 -27.91 -23.34
N LYS A 221 1.81 -29.21 -23.39
CA LYS A 221 2.49 -29.86 -24.52
C LYS A 221 1.52 -30.81 -25.21
N GLY A 222 1.18 -30.48 -26.44
CA GLY A 222 0.42 -31.26 -27.37
C GLY A 222 1.31 -31.92 -28.42
N LYS A 223 0.84 -31.98 -29.67
CA LYS A 223 1.54 -32.59 -30.79
C LYS A 223 1.31 -31.82 -32.09
N ALA A 224 2.38 -31.41 -32.76
CA ALA A 224 2.27 -30.76 -34.03
C ALA A 224 1.79 -31.72 -35.13
N ALA A 225 1.05 -31.20 -36.10
CA ALA A 225 0.66 -31.85 -37.34
C ALA A 225 0.33 -30.78 -38.40
N HIS A 226 0.25 -31.15 -39.65
CA HIS A 226 -0.23 -30.26 -40.69
C HIS A 226 -1.75 -30.04 -40.52
N ALA A 227 -2.16 -28.79 -40.37
CA ALA A 227 -3.54 -28.47 -39.97
C ALA A 227 -4.63 -28.90 -40.95
N SER A 228 -4.29 -29.10 -42.26
CA SER A 228 -5.26 -29.51 -43.27
C SER A 228 -5.01 -30.90 -43.84
N LEU A 229 -3.79 -31.44 -43.77
CA LEU A 229 -3.47 -32.75 -44.35
C LEU A 229 -3.69 -33.92 -43.37
N GLU A 230 -3.29 -33.73 -42.11
CA GLU A 230 -3.32 -34.77 -41.07
C GLU A 230 -3.67 -34.16 -39.68
N PRO A 231 -4.72 -33.37 -39.57
CA PRO A 231 -5.06 -32.72 -38.29
C PRO A 231 -5.32 -33.72 -37.16
N GLU A 232 -5.81 -34.91 -37.45
CA GLU A 232 -6.08 -36.00 -36.49
C GLU A 232 -4.82 -36.56 -35.85
N LYS A 233 -3.63 -36.40 -36.46
CA LYS A 233 -2.34 -36.76 -35.85
C LYS A 233 -1.80 -35.77 -34.87
N GLY A 234 -2.39 -34.58 -34.84
CA GLY A 234 -2.01 -33.49 -33.95
C GLY A 234 -2.83 -33.45 -32.64
N ILE A 235 -2.30 -32.78 -31.64
CA ILE A 235 -3.00 -32.45 -30.39
C ILE A 235 -2.82 -30.94 -30.18
N ASN A 236 -3.89 -30.17 -30.31
CA ASN A 236 -3.82 -28.71 -30.24
C ASN A 236 -3.77 -28.21 -28.80
N ALA A 237 -2.61 -27.75 -28.35
CA ALA A 237 -2.37 -27.25 -27.00
C ALA A 237 -3.20 -25.99 -26.67
N ILE A 238 -3.50 -25.12 -27.67
CA ILE A 238 -4.37 -23.94 -27.47
C ILE A 238 -5.80 -24.37 -27.16
N VAL A 239 -6.32 -25.39 -27.85
CA VAL A 239 -7.66 -25.92 -27.59
C VAL A 239 -7.75 -26.53 -26.19
N VAL A 240 -6.72 -27.27 -25.77
CA VAL A 240 -6.63 -27.82 -24.40
C VAL A 240 -6.66 -26.69 -23.37
N ALA A 241 -5.81 -25.67 -23.53
CA ALA A 241 -5.79 -24.49 -22.66
C ALA A 241 -7.14 -23.82 -22.56
N SER A 242 -7.79 -23.57 -23.71
CA SER A 242 -9.10 -22.90 -23.78
C SER A 242 -10.19 -23.68 -23.05
N ARG A 243 -10.19 -25.02 -23.16
CA ARG A 243 -11.15 -25.89 -22.46
C ARG A 243 -10.94 -25.84 -20.95
N ALA A 244 -9.68 -25.89 -20.48
CA ALA A 244 -9.37 -25.81 -19.07
C ALA A 244 -9.77 -24.43 -18.48
N ILE A 245 -9.44 -23.34 -19.19
CA ILE A 245 -9.83 -21.99 -18.80
C ILE A 245 -11.35 -21.85 -18.72
N ALA A 246 -12.10 -22.37 -19.71
CA ALA A 246 -13.57 -22.27 -19.73
C ALA A 246 -14.27 -23.09 -18.62
N LYS A 247 -13.59 -24.04 -17.98
CA LYS A 247 -14.14 -24.83 -16.87
C LYS A 247 -13.96 -24.21 -15.51
N LEU A 248 -13.13 -23.16 -15.40
CA LEU A 248 -12.80 -22.48 -14.15
C LEU A 248 -13.53 -21.12 -14.07
N ASN A 249 -13.78 -20.68 -12.85
CA ASN A 249 -14.25 -19.33 -12.59
C ASN A 249 -13.05 -18.39 -12.44
N TRP A 250 -13.15 -17.21 -13.04
CA TRP A 250 -12.12 -16.16 -13.02
C TRP A 250 -12.71 -14.84 -12.56
N GLY A 251 -11.85 -13.92 -12.15
CA GLY A 251 -12.21 -12.64 -11.57
C GLY A 251 -12.41 -12.75 -10.07
N ARG A 252 -13.48 -12.20 -9.54
CA ARG A 252 -13.82 -12.31 -8.11
C ARG A 252 -14.51 -13.63 -7.84
N ILE A 253 -13.80 -14.51 -7.14
CA ILE A 253 -14.29 -15.85 -6.79
C ILE A 253 -15.25 -15.76 -5.60
N ASP A 254 -14.86 -15.01 -4.57
CA ASP A 254 -15.66 -14.68 -3.40
C ASP A 254 -15.19 -13.34 -2.79
N GLU A 255 -15.68 -12.99 -1.58
CA GLU A 255 -15.35 -11.72 -0.90
C GLU A 255 -13.85 -11.58 -0.57
N GLU A 256 -13.12 -12.69 -0.49
CA GLU A 256 -11.72 -12.72 -0.04
C GLU A 256 -10.74 -13.19 -1.11
N THR A 257 -11.23 -13.68 -2.27
CA THR A 257 -10.42 -14.37 -3.26
C THR A 257 -10.66 -13.82 -4.66
N THR A 258 -9.58 -13.51 -5.34
CA THR A 258 -9.58 -13.20 -6.78
C THR A 258 -8.62 -14.12 -7.52
N CYS A 259 -8.95 -14.43 -8.78
CA CYS A 259 -8.12 -15.25 -9.66
C CYS A 259 -8.21 -14.73 -11.09
N ASN A 260 -7.08 -14.62 -11.77
CA ASN A 260 -7.05 -14.05 -13.12
C ASN A 260 -6.14 -14.84 -14.05
N VAL A 261 -6.55 -15.00 -15.30
CA VAL A 261 -5.67 -15.37 -16.42
C VAL A 261 -5.22 -14.09 -17.09
N GLY A 262 -3.94 -13.76 -16.93
CA GLY A 262 -3.36 -12.52 -17.47
C GLY A 262 -2.88 -12.68 -18.91
N THR A 263 -2.28 -13.83 -19.26
CA THR A 263 -1.78 -14.08 -20.63
C THR A 263 -2.00 -15.51 -21.08
N ILE A 264 -2.19 -15.68 -22.39
CA ILE A 264 -2.17 -16.96 -23.07
C ILE A 264 -1.37 -16.82 -24.36
N ASN A 265 -0.38 -17.70 -24.59
CA ASN A 265 0.47 -17.68 -25.76
C ASN A 265 0.65 -19.11 -26.30
N GLY A 266 0.41 -19.33 -27.59
CA GLY A 266 0.54 -20.66 -28.17
C GLY A 266 0.60 -20.68 -29.68
N GLY A 267 1.12 -21.77 -30.24
CA GLY A 267 1.27 -21.97 -31.68
C GLY A 267 2.43 -21.19 -32.30
N LYS A 268 2.77 -21.56 -33.53
CA LYS A 268 3.89 -20.96 -34.31
C LYS A 268 3.43 -20.46 -35.68
N ALA A 269 2.42 -21.15 -36.27
CA ALA A 269 1.89 -20.82 -37.58
C ALA A 269 0.44 -21.29 -37.71
N ILE A 270 -0.34 -20.64 -38.59
CA ILE A 270 -1.77 -20.92 -38.74
C ILE A 270 -2.05 -22.29 -39.39
N ASN A 271 -1.12 -22.82 -40.15
CA ASN A 271 -1.22 -24.09 -40.88
C ASN A 271 -0.58 -25.27 -40.09
N VAL A 272 -0.19 -25.07 -38.85
CA VAL A 272 0.37 -26.10 -37.96
C VAL A 272 -0.48 -26.20 -36.69
N VAL A 273 -0.86 -27.42 -36.33
CA VAL A 273 -1.52 -27.69 -35.06
C VAL A 273 -0.58 -27.27 -33.92
N ALA A 274 -1.04 -26.39 -33.05
CA ALA A 274 -0.21 -25.84 -31.96
C ALA A 274 0.23 -26.93 -30.98
N ASP A 275 1.52 -27.21 -30.92
CA ASP A 275 2.14 -28.22 -30.06
C ASP A 275 2.46 -27.71 -28.65
N THR A 276 2.36 -26.41 -28.41
CA THR A 276 2.65 -25.80 -27.12
C THR A 276 1.73 -24.60 -26.87
N CYS A 277 1.25 -24.47 -25.62
CA CYS A 277 0.55 -23.28 -25.16
C CYS A 277 0.98 -22.98 -23.71
N THR A 278 1.25 -21.71 -23.41
CA THR A 278 1.59 -21.23 -22.08
C THR A 278 0.49 -20.29 -21.60
N VAL A 279 -0.02 -20.53 -20.40
CA VAL A 279 -1.00 -19.68 -19.71
C VAL A 279 -0.36 -19.17 -18.44
N LYS A 280 -0.47 -17.84 -18.17
CA LYS A 280 -0.01 -17.23 -16.92
C LYS A 280 -1.12 -16.45 -16.26
N GLY A 281 -1.13 -16.49 -14.94
CA GLY A 281 -2.12 -15.78 -14.15
C GLY A 281 -1.71 -15.58 -12.70
N GLU A 282 -2.64 -15.06 -11.92
CA GLU A 282 -2.44 -14.80 -10.49
C GLU A 282 -3.64 -15.26 -9.66
N ILE A 283 -3.38 -15.50 -8.38
CA ILE A 283 -4.38 -15.78 -7.35
C ILE A 283 -4.06 -14.88 -6.17
N ARG A 284 -5.07 -14.16 -5.66
CA ARG A 284 -4.95 -13.42 -4.39
C ARG A 284 -6.03 -13.90 -3.45
N SER A 285 -5.68 -14.11 -2.19
CA SER A 285 -6.66 -14.47 -1.16
C SER A 285 -6.20 -14.04 0.22
N HIS A 286 -7.16 -13.54 1.00
CA HIS A 286 -6.98 -13.30 2.42
C HIS A 286 -7.01 -14.61 3.24
N ASP A 287 -7.58 -15.68 2.69
CA ASP A 287 -7.62 -17.01 3.30
C ASP A 287 -6.65 -17.96 2.58
N VAL A 288 -5.63 -18.39 3.31
CA VAL A 288 -4.60 -19.32 2.79
C VAL A 288 -5.22 -20.64 2.33
N LYS A 289 -6.27 -21.15 3.00
CA LYS A 289 -6.92 -22.41 2.60
C LYS A 289 -7.64 -22.27 1.27
N LYS A 290 -8.35 -21.15 1.07
CA LYS A 290 -9.00 -20.82 -0.21
C LYS A 290 -7.97 -20.69 -1.34
N LEU A 291 -6.83 -20.05 -1.05
CA LEU A 291 -5.74 -19.92 -2.00
C LEU A 291 -5.18 -21.30 -2.42
N GLU A 292 -4.88 -22.18 -1.46
CA GLU A 292 -4.40 -23.53 -1.77
C GLU A 292 -5.47 -24.37 -2.53
N THR A 293 -6.75 -24.25 -2.17
CA THR A 293 -7.86 -24.89 -2.91
C THR A 293 -7.92 -24.43 -4.37
N MET A 294 -7.72 -23.14 -4.63
CA MET A 294 -7.69 -22.61 -6.00
C MET A 294 -6.49 -23.14 -6.79
N LYS A 295 -5.32 -23.25 -6.15
CA LYS A 295 -4.13 -23.86 -6.79
C LYS A 295 -4.38 -25.30 -7.18
N GLU A 296 -4.93 -26.11 -6.26
CA GLU A 296 -5.27 -27.50 -6.53
C GLU A 296 -6.29 -27.62 -7.67
N LEU A 297 -7.32 -26.78 -7.66
CA LEU A 297 -8.36 -26.77 -8.70
C LEU A 297 -7.78 -26.42 -10.07
N ILE A 298 -6.94 -25.40 -10.16
CA ILE A 298 -6.25 -25.01 -11.40
C ILE A 298 -5.37 -26.17 -11.89
N ALA A 299 -4.50 -26.69 -11.02
CA ALA A 299 -3.59 -27.78 -11.40
C ALA A 299 -4.34 -29.01 -11.91
N LYS A 300 -5.37 -29.41 -11.18
CA LYS A 300 -6.19 -30.58 -11.55
C LYS A 300 -6.94 -30.36 -12.87
N THR A 301 -7.56 -29.20 -13.09
CA THR A 301 -8.36 -28.93 -14.28
C THR A 301 -7.50 -28.94 -15.54
N PHE A 302 -6.33 -28.30 -15.51
CA PHE A 302 -5.42 -28.29 -16.65
C PHE A 302 -4.81 -29.68 -16.93
N ASP A 303 -4.51 -30.45 -15.89
CA ASP A 303 -4.01 -31.82 -16.03
C ASP A 303 -5.08 -32.78 -16.60
N ASP A 304 -6.33 -32.70 -16.11
CA ASP A 304 -7.43 -33.51 -16.60
C ASP A 304 -7.73 -33.21 -18.09
N GLU A 305 -7.78 -31.94 -18.50
CA GLU A 305 -8.03 -31.56 -19.90
C GLU A 305 -6.88 -31.98 -20.83
N ALA A 306 -5.66 -31.92 -20.36
CA ALA A 306 -4.52 -32.40 -21.13
C ALA A 306 -4.54 -33.90 -21.30
N LYS A 307 -4.74 -34.65 -20.22
CA LYS A 307 -4.79 -36.12 -20.23
C LYS A 307 -5.94 -36.67 -21.09
N ALA A 308 -7.09 -36.01 -21.09
CA ALA A 308 -8.26 -36.42 -21.86
C ALA A 308 -7.99 -36.56 -23.37
N VAL A 309 -6.96 -35.86 -23.89
CA VAL A 309 -6.60 -35.87 -25.32
C VAL A 309 -5.18 -36.42 -25.58
N GLY A 310 -4.51 -36.96 -24.56
CA GLY A 310 -3.13 -37.47 -24.68
C GLY A 310 -2.06 -36.36 -24.72
N ALA A 311 -2.38 -35.15 -24.25
CA ALA A 311 -1.43 -34.05 -23.99
C ALA A 311 -0.87 -34.15 -22.56
N SER A 312 0.03 -33.23 -22.21
CA SER A 312 0.49 -33.02 -20.83
C SER A 312 0.42 -31.57 -20.45
N ALA A 313 0.10 -31.29 -19.18
CA ALA A 313 0.16 -29.97 -18.61
C ALA A 313 1.13 -29.96 -17.41
N LYS A 314 2.01 -28.97 -17.35
CA LYS A 314 2.85 -28.69 -16.20
C LYS A 314 2.40 -27.37 -15.57
N VAL A 315 1.95 -27.40 -14.32
CA VAL A 315 1.56 -26.21 -13.58
C VAL A 315 2.62 -25.91 -12.52
N THR A 316 3.06 -24.66 -12.47
CA THR A 316 3.99 -24.16 -11.45
C THR A 316 3.37 -22.95 -10.78
N PHE A 317 3.56 -22.83 -9.47
CA PHE A 317 3.12 -21.68 -8.67
C PHE A 317 4.31 -21.02 -8.02
N GLU A 318 4.28 -19.69 -7.96
CA GLU A 318 5.29 -18.90 -7.26
C GLU A 318 4.58 -17.93 -6.32
N ARG A 319 4.92 -17.99 -5.03
CA ARG A 319 4.39 -17.07 -4.03
C ARG A 319 5.17 -15.77 -4.07
N LEU A 320 4.49 -14.69 -4.43
CA LEU A 320 5.10 -13.36 -4.41
C LEU A 320 5.17 -12.82 -2.98
N TYR A 321 4.12 -12.94 -2.18
CA TYR A 321 4.13 -12.59 -0.76
C TYR A 321 3.00 -13.27 0.01
N ARG A 322 3.12 -13.32 1.33
CA ARG A 322 2.08 -13.82 2.24
C ARG A 322 1.15 -12.68 2.65
N GLY A 323 -0.13 -13.02 2.85
CA GLY A 323 -1.09 -12.11 3.46
C GLY A 323 -0.82 -11.89 4.94
N PHE A 324 -1.35 -10.79 5.46
CA PHE A 324 -1.33 -10.53 6.90
C PHE A 324 -2.68 -9.98 7.38
N THR A 325 -2.90 -10.10 8.67
CA THR A 325 -3.98 -9.43 9.39
C THR A 325 -3.42 -8.94 10.71
N THR A 326 -3.43 -7.63 10.92
CA THR A 326 -3.05 -7.02 12.18
C THR A 326 -4.28 -6.93 13.08
N PRO A 327 -4.24 -7.49 14.29
CA PRO A 327 -5.39 -7.48 15.20
C PRO A 327 -5.86 -6.07 15.53
N HIS A 328 -7.18 -5.85 15.60
CA HIS A 328 -7.75 -4.53 15.89
C HIS A 328 -7.39 -4.02 17.30
N ASN A 329 -7.00 -4.90 18.21
CA ASN A 329 -6.50 -4.54 19.54
C ASN A 329 -4.97 -4.38 19.59
N SER A 330 -4.28 -4.49 18.48
CA SER A 330 -2.84 -4.21 18.40
C SER A 330 -2.55 -2.75 18.79
N PRO A 331 -1.50 -2.48 19.57
CA PRO A 331 -1.12 -1.14 19.98
C PRO A 331 -1.00 -0.15 18.84
N ILE A 332 -0.49 -0.59 17.67
CA ILE A 332 -0.33 0.29 16.52
C ILE A 332 -1.68 0.66 15.89
N VAL A 333 -2.65 -0.26 15.87
CA VAL A 333 -4.02 0.01 15.40
C VAL A 333 -4.72 0.96 16.37
N LEU A 334 -4.63 0.71 17.69
CA LEU A 334 -5.24 1.57 18.70
C LEU A 334 -4.67 2.99 18.68
N ALA A 335 -3.36 3.14 18.45
CA ALA A 335 -2.73 4.44 18.30
C ALA A 335 -3.27 5.23 17.09
N ALA A 336 -3.44 4.57 15.94
CA ALA A 336 -3.98 5.17 14.72
C ALA A 336 -5.48 5.49 14.84
N VAL A 337 -6.28 4.60 15.42
CA VAL A 337 -7.70 4.85 15.72
C VAL A 337 -7.87 6.06 16.63
N LYS A 338 -7.05 6.15 17.69
CA LYS A 338 -7.05 7.31 18.58
C LYS A 338 -6.68 8.60 17.85
N ALA A 339 -5.66 8.55 16.98
CA ALA A 339 -5.23 9.69 16.16
C ALA A 339 -6.37 10.22 15.28
N LEU A 340 -7.09 9.34 14.57
CA LEU A 340 -8.26 9.71 13.76
C LEU A 340 -9.36 10.33 14.61
N THR A 341 -9.65 9.75 15.77
CA THR A 341 -10.65 10.28 16.72
C THR A 341 -10.28 11.69 17.18
N GLU A 342 -9.01 11.93 17.52
CA GLU A 342 -8.49 13.26 17.87
C GLU A 342 -8.56 14.28 16.73
N MET A 343 -8.52 13.80 15.49
CA MET A 343 -8.71 14.62 14.28
C MET A 343 -10.19 14.85 13.94
N GLY A 344 -11.12 14.27 14.70
CA GLY A 344 -12.56 14.35 14.43
C GLY A 344 -13.02 13.48 13.25
N LEU A 345 -12.18 12.52 12.82
CA LEU A 345 -12.51 11.59 11.75
C LEU A 345 -13.06 10.27 12.33
N GLN A 346 -13.96 9.62 11.59
CA GLN A 346 -14.48 8.30 11.94
C GLN A 346 -13.53 7.21 11.42
N PRO A 347 -12.83 6.45 12.30
CA PRO A 347 -11.90 5.43 11.85
C PRO A 347 -12.57 4.30 11.07
N GLN A 348 -11.96 3.91 9.94
CA GLN A 348 -12.38 2.79 9.12
C GLN A 348 -11.23 1.78 9.01
N LEU A 349 -11.37 0.61 9.67
CA LEU A 349 -10.42 -0.49 9.56
C LEU A 349 -10.82 -1.37 8.39
N LYS A 350 -9.95 -1.52 7.38
CA LYS A 350 -10.27 -2.23 6.13
C LYS A 350 -9.22 -3.28 5.78
N GLY A 351 -9.66 -4.29 5.04
CA GLY A 351 -8.82 -5.13 4.19
C GLY A 351 -8.90 -4.63 2.75
N ILE A 352 -7.83 -4.81 1.98
CA ILE A 352 -7.79 -4.53 0.54
C ILE A 352 -7.14 -5.69 -0.21
N GLU A 353 -7.43 -5.83 -1.50
CA GLU A 353 -6.92 -6.91 -2.36
C GLU A 353 -5.56 -6.59 -3.01
N ALA A 354 -4.91 -5.51 -2.63
CA ALA A 354 -3.55 -5.17 -3.03
C ALA A 354 -2.52 -5.72 -2.03
N GLY A 355 -1.25 -5.68 -2.41
CA GLY A 355 -0.11 -5.92 -1.51
C GLY A 355 0.67 -4.63 -1.31
N SER A 356 1.53 -4.60 -0.30
CA SER A 356 2.53 -3.57 -0.06
C SER A 356 3.70 -4.17 0.72
N ASP A 357 4.75 -3.40 0.96
CA ASP A 357 5.88 -3.84 1.78
C ASP A 357 5.48 -4.31 3.19
N ALA A 358 4.30 -3.89 3.68
CA ALA A 358 3.72 -4.40 4.93
C ALA A 358 3.58 -5.93 4.93
N ASN A 359 3.31 -6.55 3.78
CA ASN A 359 3.25 -8.01 3.66
C ASN A 359 4.59 -8.65 4.04
N VAL A 360 5.70 -8.10 3.52
CA VAL A 360 7.05 -8.60 3.78
C VAL A 360 7.46 -8.35 5.22
N PHE A 361 7.23 -7.17 5.77
CA PHE A 361 7.53 -6.86 7.16
C PHE A 361 6.73 -7.75 8.13
N SER A 362 5.44 -7.98 7.84
CA SER A 362 4.58 -8.84 8.66
C SER A 362 5.02 -10.30 8.64
N GLU A 363 5.52 -10.81 7.51
CA GLU A 363 6.12 -12.15 7.43
C GLU A 363 7.33 -12.30 8.37
N HIS A 364 8.04 -11.19 8.63
CA HIS A 364 9.15 -11.10 9.58
C HIS A 364 8.74 -10.67 11.01
N LYS A 365 7.45 -10.80 11.35
CA LYS A 365 6.88 -10.54 12.68
C LYS A 365 6.92 -9.07 13.12
N ILE A 366 6.92 -8.14 12.17
CA ILE A 366 6.65 -6.73 12.43
C ILE A 366 5.16 -6.51 12.18
N GLU A 367 4.39 -6.22 13.22
CA GLU A 367 2.96 -5.94 13.08
C GLU A 367 2.76 -4.60 12.36
N CYS A 368 2.30 -4.66 11.11
CA CYS A 368 2.13 -3.48 10.27
C CYS A 368 0.67 -3.08 10.09
N ILE A 369 0.45 -1.79 9.93
CA ILE A 369 -0.74 -1.21 9.31
C ILE A 369 -0.31 -0.33 8.15
N VAL A 370 -1.22 -0.15 7.15
CA VAL A 370 -0.94 0.76 6.05
C VAL A 370 -1.81 1.99 6.20
N LEU A 371 -1.17 3.16 6.14
CA LEU A 371 -1.79 4.48 6.29
C LEU A 371 -1.99 5.13 4.93
N PRO A 372 -3.03 5.97 4.77
CA PRO A 372 -3.34 6.65 3.53
C PRO A 372 -2.29 7.70 3.16
N THR A 373 -2.26 8.06 1.87
CA THR A 373 -1.33 9.06 1.30
C THR A 373 -2.05 10.28 0.71
N GLY A 374 -3.35 10.16 0.42
CA GLY A 374 -4.11 11.17 -0.29
C GLY A 374 -4.00 11.07 -1.83
N ALA A 375 -3.33 10.03 -2.34
CA ALA A 375 -3.22 9.74 -3.77
C ALA A 375 -4.48 9.02 -4.29
N SER A 376 -4.89 9.35 -5.50
CA SER A 376 -6.05 8.80 -6.17
C SER A 376 -5.73 8.39 -7.60
N ASN A 377 -6.47 7.41 -8.15
CA ASN A 377 -6.31 6.88 -9.51
C ASN A 377 -4.87 6.42 -9.79
N ILE A 378 -4.20 5.86 -8.79
CA ILE A 378 -2.85 5.35 -8.89
C ILE A 378 -2.69 4.39 -10.08
N HIS A 379 -1.47 4.23 -10.60
CA HIS A 379 -1.14 3.40 -11.76
C HIS A 379 -1.82 3.84 -13.07
N THR A 380 -2.36 5.06 -13.13
CA THR A 380 -2.97 5.61 -14.35
C THR A 380 -2.47 7.02 -14.65
N ARG A 381 -2.64 7.47 -15.90
CA ARG A 381 -2.33 8.86 -16.30
C ARG A 381 -3.28 9.90 -15.71
N ASN A 382 -4.36 9.45 -15.06
CA ASN A 382 -5.30 10.31 -14.32
C ASN A 382 -5.00 10.37 -12.82
N GLU A 383 -3.82 9.91 -12.44
CA GLU A 383 -3.34 9.95 -11.06
C GLU A 383 -3.22 11.40 -10.57
N PHE A 384 -3.65 11.64 -9.34
CA PHE A 384 -3.55 12.94 -8.69
C PHE A 384 -3.41 12.82 -7.18
N VAL A 385 -2.94 13.89 -6.56
CA VAL A 385 -2.95 14.06 -5.09
C VAL A 385 -3.83 15.25 -4.73
N ASP A 386 -4.68 15.05 -3.73
CA ASP A 386 -5.35 16.13 -3.01
C ASP A 386 -4.46 16.56 -1.83
N MET A 387 -3.88 17.75 -1.92
CA MET A 387 -2.96 18.28 -0.91
C MET A 387 -3.59 18.51 0.45
N HIS A 388 -4.90 18.71 0.51
CA HIS A 388 -5.61 18.75 1.79
C HIS A 388 -5.64 17.36 2.44
N LYS A 389 -6.01 16.33 1.67
CA LYS A 389 -6.01 14.94 2.14
C LYS A 389 -4.59 14.48 2.51
N MET A 390 -3.60 14.75 1.67
CA MET A 390 -2.20 14.42 1.94
C MET A 390 -1.71 15.05 3.25
N HIS A 391 -2.08 16.30 3.51
CA HIS A 391 -1.75 16.97 4.77
C HIS A 391 -2.46 16.32 5.96
N MET A 392 -3.72 15.89 5.81
CA MET A 392 -4.42 15.12 6.83
C MET A 392 -3.76 13.75 7.09
N CYS A 393 -3.20 13.11 6.05
CA CYS A 393 -2.43 11.87 6.20
C CYS A 393 -1.12 12.10 6.99
N ALA A 394 -0.43 13.21 6.76
CA ALA A 394 0.73 13.60 7.57
C ALA A 394 0.36 13.85 9.05
N GLU A 395 -0.78 14.50 9.31
CA GLU A 395 -1.32 14.68 10.65
C GLU A 395 -1.70 13.34 11.32
N LEU A 396 -2.28 12.41 10.55
CA LEU A 396 -2.57 11.07 11.04
C LEU A 396 -1.28 10.34 11.46
N LEU A 397 -0.24 10.38 10.61
CA LEU A 397 1.02 9.71 10.90
C LEU A 397 1.68 10.27 12.17
N ILE A 398 1.81 11.60 12.30
CA ILE A 398 2.45 12.19 13.46
C ILE A 398 1.68 11.91 14.75
N ARG A 399 0.34 12.01 14.74
CA ARG A 399 -0.50 11.69 15.91
C ARG A 399 -0.44 10.22 16.26
N THR A 400 -0.38 9.33 15.27
CA THR A 400 -0.20 7.90 15.50
C THR A 400 1.11 7.61 16.22
N ILE A 401 2.21 8.22 15.79
CA ILE A 401 3.53 8.09 16.46
C ILE A 401 3.45 8.59 17.91
N LEU A 402 2.84 9.74 18.15
CA LEU A 402 2.72 10.30 19.50
C LEU A 402 1.82 9.45 20.40
N ASN A 403 0.71 8.93 19.89
CA ASN A 403 -0.18 8.07 20.64
C ASN A 403 0.46 6.71 20.93
N PHE A 404 1.21 6.15 19.99
CA PHE A 404 1.99 4.93 20.18
C PHE A 404 3.04 5.11 21.30
N ALA A 405 3.71 6.26 21.34
CA ALA A 405 4.67 6.61 22.38
C ALA A 405 4.06 6.58 23.80
N VAL A 406 2.81 7.02 23.93
CA VAL A 406 2.09 7.02 25.24
C VAL A 406 1.69 5.61 25.67
N LEU A 407 1.34 4.73 24.71
CA LEU A 407 0.91 3.35 25.00
C LEU A 407 2.09 2.44 25.40
N HIS A 408 3.33 2.85 25.15
CA HIS A 408 4.54 2.05 25.36
C HIS A 408 5.56 2.68 26.32
N GLN A 409 5.14 3.67 27.11
CA GLN A 409 5.86 4.12 28.30
C GLN A 409 5.49 3.24 29.48
#